data_607da2f58fbb3e0392ddb8922576d8e2
#
_entry.id   607da2f58fbb3e0392ddb8922576d8e2
#
_cell.length_a   1.000
_cell.length_b   1.000
_cell.length_c   1.000
_cell.angle_alpha   90.00
_cell.angle_beta   90.00
_cell.angle_gamma   90.00
#
_symmetry.space_group_name_H-M   'P 1'
#
loop_
_entity.id
_entity.type
_entity.pdbx_description
1 polymer ?
#
loop_
_entity_poly.entity_id
_entity_poly.type
_entity_poly.pdbx_seq_one_letter_code
_entity_poly.pdbx_strand_id
1 'polypeptide(L)'
;EEDVATWRSRVETLEQQVNQLFPNFGLVTLEPVSIDTLRNSLGPRERMLRLAIGLQSGIGLLIDRDSVRAFEIGIGESKAAELVGRIKKSVRNPDVEFDQRAARELYEGLFSRIRDELMTEGAPERLIVETTGALASLPFSVLLTAEPGVEGEAWLAKRFAVMSVPSMRAFVSARAAGPSQGTVPFVGYGDFLPLASATAAPAITRSILNARRLPSGCEALLTSALAKLPRLSGTAAELEAVKRVIGADDRSVLLRNRFTDRNVLNSEQVAAARVLMFSTHGVFGTDFPEAAGCLPDAALLTSAVSDKAGVFLDSTQILDLKLDADLVVLSACDTGNPQPVAPGESGLPSGGDALSGLARSFFYAGARSVMVSHWVLPDEDTVNLMKVFFERLQAGDAAPEALRAAQLAQISSGAADPLQWAALAVVGAPQAR
;
A
#
# COMPACT_ATOMS: atom_id res chain seq x y z
N GLU A 1 -36.38 -10.72 20.25
CA GLU A 1 -36.45 -10.80 18.77
C GLU A 1 -36.78 -9.43 18.14
N GLU A 2 -37.69 -8.66 18.74
CA GLU A 2 -38.08 -7.33 18.26
C GLU A 2 -36.90 -6.33 18.33
N ASP A 3 -36.06 -6.42 19.34
CA ASP A 3 -34.85 -5.60 19.50
C ASP A 3 -33.81 -5.89 18.40
N VAL A 4 -33.58 -7.12 18.03
CA VAL A 4 -32.59 -7.50 17.01
C VAL A 4 -33.01 -7.02 15.62
N ALA A 5 -34.31 -7.10 15.29
CA ALA A 5 -34.84 -6.61 14.01
C ALA A 5 -34.72 -5.07 13.91
N THR A 6 -35.00 -4.36 15.00
CA THR A 6 -34.90 -2.91 15.09
C THR A 6 -33.44 -2.47 14.93
N TRP A 7 -32.50 -3.15 15.57
CA TRP A 7 -31.06 -2.85 15.42
C TRP A 7 -30.57 -3.14 14.02
N ARG A 8 -30.98 -4.24 13.37
CA ARG A 8 -30.65 -4.54 11.97
C ARG A 8 -31.12 -3.44 11.02
N SER A 9 -32.37 -3.01 11.14
CA SER A 9 -32.93 -1.94 10.31
C SER A 9 -32.18 -0.61 10.52
N ARG A 10 -31.74 -0.33 11.76
CA ARG A 10 -30.97 0.87 12.06
C ARG A 10 -29.54 0.80 11.48
N VAL A 11 -28.91 -0.35 11.54
CA VAL A 11 -27.59 -0.59 10.88
C VAL A 11 -27.72 -0.42 9.39
N GLU A 12 -28.68 -1.05 8.72
CA GLU A 12 -28.94 -0.89 7.28
C GLU A 12 -29.15 0.58 6.88
N THR A 13 -29.92 1.33 7.69
CA THR A 13 -30.15 2.77 7.44
C THR A 13 -28.88 3.58 7.57
N LEU A 14 -28.07 3.32 8.60
CA LEU A 14 -26.79 3.99 8.80
C LEU A 14 -25.78 3.65 7.71
N GLU A 15 -25.73 2.39 7.28
CA GLU A 15 -24.88 1.95 6.15
C GLU A 15 -25.28 2.65 4.85
N GLN A 16 -26.57 2.78 4.58
CA GLN A 16 -27.05 3.55 3.42
C GLN A 16 -26.62 5.02 3.47
N GLN A 17 -26.74 5.66 4.65
CA GLN A 17 -26.30 7.04 4.85
C GLN A 17 -24.77 7.18 4.68
N VAL A 18 -23.99 6.25 5.23
CA VAL A 18 -22.54 6.24 5.07
C VAL A 18 -22.15 6.05 3.60
N ASN A 19 -22.79 5.12 2.89
CA ASN A 19 -22.54 4.88 1.47
C ASN A 19 -22.93 6.07 0.58
N GLN A 20 -23.94 6.87 0.98
CA GLN A 20 -24.29 8.12 0.27
C GLN A 20 -23.25 9.22 0.49
N LEU A 21 -22.73 9.35 1.73
CA LEU A 21 -21.71 10.34 2.08
C LEU A 21 -20.32 9.95 1.57
N PHE A 22 -20.03 8.64 1.58
CA PHE A 22 -18.76 8.06 1.22
C PHE A 22 -18.99 6.90 0.24
N PRO A 23 -19.15 7.17 -1.06
CA PRO A 23 -19.45 6.14 -2.07
C PRO A 23 -18.44 4.99 -2.12
N ASN A 24 -17.21 5.25 -1.67
CA ASN A 24 -16.12 4.26 -1.62
C ASN A 24 -16.00 3.54 -0.28
N PHE A 25 -16.91 3.76 0.66
CA PHE A 25 -16.90 3.10 1.98
C PHE A 25 -16.96 1.58 1.85
N GLY A 26 -17.70 1.06 0.88
CA GLY A 26 -17.75 -0.36 0.57
C GLY A 26 -16.40 -0.98 0.17
N LEU A 27 -15.41 -0.17 -0.22
CA LEU A 27 -14.05 -0.66 -0.56
C LEU A 27 -13.28 -1.18 0.67
N VAL A 28 -13.71 -0.81 1.88
CA VAL A 28 -12.99 -1.13 3.12
C VAL A 28 -13.89 -1.78 4.19
N THR A 29 -15.16 -2.06 3.86
CA THR A 29 -16.06 -2.78 4.75
C THR A 29 -15.84 -4.29 4.68
N LEU A 30 -16.16 -4.98 5.78
CA LEU A 30 -16.09 -6.44 5.90
C LEU A 30 -17.41 -7.13 5.53
N GLU A 31 -18.33 -6.44 4.88
CA GLU A 31 -19.59 -7.08 4.49
C GLU A 31 -19.31 -8.34 3.65
N PRO A 32 -19.97 -9.45 3.96
CA PRO A 32 -19.82 -10.67 3.18
C PRO A 32 -20.21 -10.46 1.71
N VAL A 33 -19.40 -10.98 0.81
CA VAL A 33 -19.71 -11.06 -0.61
C VAL A 33 -20.01 -12.51 -0.96
N SER A 34 -21.00 -12.75 -1.83
CA SER A 34 -21.28 -14.11 -2.27
C SER A 34 -20.11 -14.66 -3.10
N ILE A 35 -19.86 -15.95 -2.99
CA ILE A 35 -18.82 -16.63 -3.77
C ILE A 35 -19.04 -16.45 -5.27
N ASP A 36 -20.28 -16.51 -5.74
CA ASP A 36 -20.61 -16.34 -7.16
C ASP A 36 -20.30 -14.91 -7.64
N THR A 37 -20.63 -13.89 -6.84
CA THR A 37 -20.27 -12.51 -7.15
C THR A 37 -18.76 -12.32 -7.23
N LEU A 38 -18.01 -12.91 -6.30
CA LEU A 38 -16.56 -12.85 -6.29
C LEU A 38 -15.97 -13.54 -7.52
N ARG A 39 -16.39 -14.77 -7.83
CA ARG A 39 -15.93 -15.55 -9.00
C ARG A 39 -16.19 -14.80 -10.32
N ASN A 40 -17.38 -14.20 -10.45
CA ASN A 40 -17.75 -13.40 -11.63
C ASN A 40 -16.90 -12.11 -11.76
N SER A 41 -16.33 -11.63 -10.67
CA SER A 41 -15.44 -10.46 -10.66
C SER A 41 -13.98 -10.79 -11.00
N LEU A 42 -13.59 -12.07 -10.95
CA LEU A 42 -12.26 -12.55 -11.32
C LEU A 42 -12.10 -12.64 -12.83
N GLY A 43 -10.95 -12.23 -13.34
CA GLY A 43 -10.54 -12.46 -14.72
C GLY A 43 -10.10 -13.92 -14.97
N PRO A 44 -10.00 -14.34 -16.24
CA PRO A 44 -9.65 -15.74 -16.59
C PRO A 44 -8.21 -16.12 -16.18
N ARG A 45 -7.35 -15.13 -15.95
CA ARG A 45 -5.95 -15.33 -15.56
C ARG A 45 -5.68 -14.92 -14.10
N GLU A 46 -6.73 -14.83 -13.29
CA GLU A 46 -6.67 -14.40 -11.89
C GLU A 46 -7.07 -15.54 -10.96
N ARG A 47 -6.37 -15.60 -9.85
CA ARG A 47 -6.65 -16.50 -8.74
C ARG A 47 -6.57 -15.74 -7.43
N MET A 48 -7.55 -15.91 -6.58
CA MET A 48 -7.59 -15.27 -5.26
C MET A 48 -7.27 -16.27 -4.17
N LEU A 49 -6.41 -15.85 -3.25
CA LEU A 49 -6.09 -16.55 -2.00
C LEU A 49 -6.61 -15.72 -0.83
N ARG A 50 -7.49 -16.30 -0.04
CA ARG A 50 -7.83 -15.79 1.29
C ARG A 50 -7.11 -16.63 2.34
N LEU A 51 -6.33 -16.00 3.21
CA LEU A 51 -5.57 -16.65 4.26
C LEU A 51 -6.06 -16.19 5.62
N ALA A 52 -6.74 -17.06 6.35
CA ALA A 52 -7.19 -16.82 7.72
C ALA A 52 -6.36 -17.68 8.67
N ILE A 53 -5.42 -17.05 9.39
CA ILE A 53 -4.52 -17.72 10.31
C ILE A 53 -5.05 -17.60 11.73
N GLY A 54 -5.17 -18.75 12.41
CA GLY A 54 -5.51 -18.83 13.82
C GLY A 54 -4.25 -19.02 14.68
N LEU A 55 -4.44 -19.31 15.97
CA LEU A 55 -3.34 -19.40 16.94
C LEU A 55 -2.32 -20.51 16.60
N GLN A 56 -2.75 -21.68 16.11
CA GLN A 56 -1.87 -22.83 15.84
C GLN A 56 -1.82 -23.23 14.37
N SER A 57 -2.89 -23.02 13.64
CA SER A 57 -3.05 -23.34 12.21
C SER A 57 -4.06 -22.36 11.60
N GLY A 58 -4.35 -22.49 10.32
CA GLY A 58 -5.32 -21.63 9.65
C GLY A 58 -6.09 -22.36 8.55
N ILE A 59 -6.98 -21.61 7.91
CA ILE A 59 -7.74 -22.05 6.74
C ILE A 59 -7.48 -21.08 5.60
N GLY A 60 -7.11 -21.62 4.44
CA GLY A 60 -7.02 -20.90 3.19
C GLY A 60 -8.18 -21.23 2.26
N LEU A 61 -8.55 -20.26 1.44
CA LEU A 61 -9.45 -20.46 0.30
C LEU A 61 -8.69 -20.09 -0.97
N LEU A 62 -8.60 -21.03 -1.90
CA LEU A 62 -8.14 -20.78 -3.26
C LEU A 62 -9.37 -20.67 -4.15
N ILE A 63 -9.52 -19.53 -4.83
CA ILE A 63 -10.73 -19.18 -5.59
C ILE A 63 -10.31 -18.74 -6.99
N ASP A 64 -10.88 -19.34 -8.00
CA ASP A 64 -10.85 -18.91 -9.39
C ASP A 64 -12.27 -18.81 -9.96
N ARG A 65 -12.42 -18.55 -11.26
CA ARG A 65 -13.74 -18.41 -11.89
C ARG A 65 -14.58 -19.68 -11.83
N ASP A 66 -13.93 -20.84 -11.81
CA ASP A 66 -14.59 -22.13 -11.99
C ASP A 66 -14.65 -22.94 -10.71
N SER A 67 -13.78 -22.64 -9.73
CA SER A 67 -13.64 -23.44 -8.52
C SER A 67 -13.41 -22.61 -7.25
N VAL A 68 -13.74 -23.25 -6.11
CA VAL A 68 -13.38 -22.79 -4.76
C VAL A 68 -12.90 -23.98 -3.98
N ARG A 69 -11.67 -23.90 -3.48
CA ARG A 69 -11.06 -24.95 -2.68
C ARG A 69 -10.63 -24.41 -1.31
N ALA A 70 -11.14 -25.03 -0.25
CA ALA A 70 -10.62 -24.80 1.10
C ALA A 70 -9.41 -25.72 1.36
N PHE A 71 -8.40 -25.21 2.06
CA PHE A 71 -7.23 -25.97 2.45
C PHE A 71 -6.73 -25.54 3.84
N GLU A 72 -6.00 -26.44 4.49
CA GLU A 72 -5.37 -26.17 5.79
C GLU A 72 -4.05 -25.42 5.61
N ILE A 73 -3.85 -24.39 6.45
CA ILE A 73 -2.59 -23.68 6.61
C ILE A 73 -1.85 -24.30 7.80
N GLY A 74 -0.65 -24.80 7.55
CA GLY A 74 0.12 -25.60 8.52
C GLY A 74 0.84 -24.79 9.60
N ILE A 75 0.70 -23.45 9.64
CA ILE A 75 1.33 -22.58 10.64
C ILE A 75 0.29 -21.67 11.31
N GLY A 76 0.54 -21.35 12.58
CA GLY A 76 -0.26 -20.40 13.34
C GLY A 76 0.32 -18.98 13.32
N GLU A 77 -0.43 -18.04 13.92
CA GLU A 77 -0.15 -16.61 13.93
C GLU A 77 1.25 -16.28 14.49
N SER A 78 1.63 -16.88 15.62
CA SER A 78 2.93 -16.60 16.25
C SER A 78 4.10 -17.02 15.35
N LYS A 79 4.00 -18.18 14.67
CA LYS A 79 5.05 -18.64 13.75
C LYS A 79 5.09 -17.78 12.48
N ALA A 80 3.94 -17.41 11.92
CA ALA A 80 3.88 -16.51 10.80
C ALA A 80 4.51 -15.14 11.13
N ALA A 81 4.20 -14.58 12.29
CA ALA A 81 4.77 -13.31 12.76
C ALA A 81 6.30 -13.41 12.98
N GLU A 82 6.80 -14.51 13.55
CA GLU A 82 8.24 -14.77 13.70
C GLU A 82 8.93 -14.75 12.33
N LEU A 83 8.42 -15.53 11.36
CA LEU A 83 9.02 -15.64 10.02
C LEU A 83 9.00 -14.32 9.27
N VAL A 84 7.87 -13.61 9.29
CA VAL A 84 7.76 -12.26 8.70
C VAL A 84 8.74 -11.29 9.37
N GLY A 85 8.86 -11.34 10.71
CA GLY A 85 9.81 -10.51 11.45
C GLY A 85 11.27 -10.75 11.04
N ARG A 86 11.67 -12.01 10.83
CA ARG A 86 13.01 -12.40 10.35
C ARG A 86 13.26 -11.86 8.94
N ILE A 87 12.32 -12.04 8.02
CA ILE A 87 12.42 -11.53 6.65
C ILE A 87 12.56 -10.00 6.68
N LYS A 88 11.68 -9.30 7.41
CA LYS A 88 11.74 -7.82 7.51
C LYS A 88 13.02 -7.31 8.14
N LYS A 89 13.58 -8.03 9.12
CA LYS A 89 14.87 -7.66 9.73
C LYS A 89 16.00 -7.76 8.72
N SER A 90 16.01 -8.78 7.85
CA SER A 90 17.05 -8.95 6.83
C SER A 90 17.00 -7.89 5.74
N VAL A 91 15.82 -7.46 5.28
CA VAL A 91 15.69 -6.39 4.26
C VAL A 91 15.87 -4.97 4.80
N ARG A 92 15.83 -4.77 6.13
CA ARG A 92 16.06 -3.45 6.74
C ARG A 92 17.50 -3.19 7.12
N ASN A 93 18.34 -4.20 7.08
CA ASN A 93 19.75 -4.10 7.40
C ASN A 93 20.59 -4.56 6.20
N PRO A 94 21.19 -3.64 5.44
CA PRO A 94 21.98 -3.97 4.25
C PRO A 94 23.24 -4.83 4.55
N ASP A 95 23.67 -4.90 5.81
CA ASP A 95 24.79 -5.73 6.24
C ASP A 95 24.38 -7.20 6.52
N VAL A 96 23.11 -7.52 6.41
CA VAL A 96 22.55 -8.86 6.67
C VAL A 96 21.98 -9.44 5.38
N GLU A 97 22.41 -10.61 4.99
CA GLU A 97 21.83 -11.33 3.85
C GLU A 97 20.34 -11.61 4.06
N PHE A 98 19.58 -11.56 2.97
CA PHE A 98 18.15 -11.88 2.99
C PHE A 98 17.89 -13.27 3.55
N ASP A 99 16.95 -13.38 4.51
CA ASP A 99 16.63 -14.66 5.16
C ASP A 99 15.78 -15.56 4.24
N GLN A 100 16.45 -16.17 3.25
CA GLN A 100 15.83 -17.09 2.29
C GLN A 100 15.17 -18.31 2.98
N ARG A 101 15.73 -18.77 4.11
CA ARG A 101 15.14 -19.89 4.87
C ARG A 101 13.80 -19.51 5.47
N ALA A 102 13.70 -18.32 6.07
CA ALA A 102 12.42 -17.83 6.58
C ALA A 102 11.39 -17.64 5.48
N ALA A 103 11.80 -17.11 4.31
CA ALA A 103 10.92 -16.95 3.16
C ALA A 103 10.41 -18.30 2.61
N ARG A 104 11.27 -19.31 2.57
CA ARG A 104 10.92 -20.68 2.19
C ARG A 104 10.00 -21.35 3.20
N GLU A 105 10.34 -21.27 4.48
CA GLU A 105 9.55 -21.86 5.57
C GLU A 105 8.14 -21.26 5.61
N LEU A 106 8.03 -19.94 5.39
CA LEU A 106 6.74 -19.26 5.30
C LEU A 106 5.92 -19.75 4.10
N TYR A 107 6.54 -19.87 2.91
CA TYR A 107 5.90 -20.42 1.73
C TYR A 107 5.35 -21.84 1.98
N GLU A 108 6.17 -22.73 2.55
CA GLU A 108 5.74 -24.08 2.87
C GLU A 108 4.59 -24.12 3.87
N GLY A 109 4.69 -23.34 4.93
CA GLY A 109 3.64 -23.24 5.94
C GLY A 109 2.29 -22.78 5.39
N LEU A 110 2.32 -21.86 4.43
CA LEU A 110 1.12 -21.31 3.82
C LEU A 110 0.56 -22.17 2.69
N PHE A 111 1.41 -22.75 1.82
CA PHE A 111 0.99 -23.24 0.50
C PHE A 111 1.30 -24.72 0.23
N SER A 112 1.89 -25.46 1.18
CA SER A 112 2.23 -26.88 0.95
C SER A 112 1.06 -27.75 0.49
N ARG A 113 -0.16 -27.46 0.97
CA ARG A 113 -1.39 -28.22 0.64
C ARG A 113 -1.95 -27.92 -0.75
N ILE A 114 -1.52 -26.83 -1.38
CA ILE A 114 -2.01 -26.39 -2.70
C ILE A 114 -0.86 -26.16 -3.68
N ARG A 115 0.37 -26.55 -3.33
CA ARG A 115 1.57 -26.28 -4.13
C ARG A 115 1.40 -26.73 -5.58
N ASP A 116 1.03 -27.99 -5.81
CA ASP A 116 0.96 -28.56 -7.15
C ASP A 116 -0.10 -27.83 -7.99
N GLU A 117 -1.25 -27.50 -7.38
CA GLU A 117 -2.32 -26.75 -8.03
C GLU A 117 -1.92 -25.29 -8.31
N LEU A 118 -1.20 -24.66 -7.38
CA LEU A 118 -0.72 -23.29 -7.53
C LEU A 118 0.36 -23.20 -8.63
N MET A 119 1.22 -24.21 -8.75
CA MET A 119 2.38 -24.22 -9.66
C MET A 119 2.14 -24.94 -10.99
N THR A 120 0.91 -25.46 -11.25
CA THR A 120 0.56 -26.13 -12.51
C THR A 120 0.83 -25.21 -13.72
N GLU A 121 1.37 -25.76 -14.81
CA GLU A 121 1.51 -25.07 -16.08
C GLU A 121 0.16 -24.60 -16.62
N GLY A 122 0.11 -23.37 -17.15
CA GLY A 122 -1.14 -22.76 -17.60
C GLY A 122 -2.02 -22.21 -16.47
N ALA A 123 -1.61 -22.34 -15.21
CA ALA A 123 -2.29 -21.67 -14.10
C ALA A 123 -2.29 -20.13 -14.27
N PRO A 124 -3.27 -19.43 -13.70
CA PRO A 124 -3.37 -17.97 -13.71
C PRO A 124 -2.06 -17.29 -13.36
N GLU A 125 -1.80 -16.17 -13.99
CA GLU A 125 -0.54 -15.43 -13.81
C GLU A 125 -0.65 -14.37 -12.71
N ARG A 126 -1.87 -13.97 -12.34
CA ARG A 126 -2.11 -13.01 -11.25
C ARG A 126 -2.60 -13.72 -10.00
N LEU A 127 -1.90 -13.47 -8.90
CA LEU A 127 -2.25 -13.96 -7.58
C LEU A 127 -2.71 -12.78 -6.71
N ILE A 128 -3.98 -12.83 -6.31
CA ILE A 128 -4.64 -11.82 -5.47
C ILE A 128 -4.70 -12.38 -4.06
N VAL A 129 -4.08 -11.71 -3.09
CA VAL A 129 -3.97 -12.21 -1.71
C VAL A 129 -4.77 -11.32 -0.76
N GLU A 130 -5.70 -11.93 -0.03
CA GLU A 130 -6.37 -11.33 1.12
C GLU A 130 -5.83 -11.98 2.39
N THR A 131 -5.24 -11.18 3.26
CA THR A 131 -4.67 -11.63 4.52
C THR A 131 -4.68 -10.52 5.56
N THR A 132 -4.43 -10.86 6.83
CA THR A 132 -4.42 -9.94 7.96
C THR A 132 -3.17 -10.14 8.83
N GLY A 133 -3.00 -9.28 9.83
CA GLY A 133 -1.92 -9.40 10.80
C GLY A 133 -0.53 -9.26 10.18
N ALA A 134 0.42 -10.04 10.68
CA ALA A 134 1.83 -9.96 10.24
C ALA A 134 2.01 -10.21 8.74
N LEU A 135 1.21 -11.09 8.14
CA LEU A 135 1.31 -11.42 6.71
C LEU A 135 1.00 -10.22 5.82
N ALA A 136 0.09 -9.35 6.24
CA ALA A 136 -0.27 -8.15 5.48
C ALA A 136 0.89 -7.13 5.37
N SER A 137 1.91 -7.27 6.22
CA SER A 137 3.10 -6.41 6.23
C SER A 137 4.24 -6.91 5.35
N LEU A 138 4.03 -7.97 4.56
CA LEU A 138 5.05 -8.57 3.71
C LEU A 138 4.57 -8.66 2.25
N PRO A 139 5.34 -8.19 1.25
CA PRO A 139 5.07 -8.49 -0.14
C PRO A 139 5.33 -9.97 -0.41
N PHE A 140 4.30 -10.70 -0.84
CA PHE A 140 4.41 -12.14 -1.09
C PHE A 140 5.36 -12.49 -2.25
N SER A 141 5.71 -11.52 -3.08
CA SER A 141 6.69 -11.64 -4.18
C SER A 141 8.04 -12.21 -3.72
N VAL A 142 8.44 -11.98 -2.44
CA VAL A 142 9.71 -12.44 -1.84
C VAL A 142 9.70 -13.89 -1.35
N LEU A 143 8.56 -14.58 -1.39
CA LEU A 143 8.49 -15.96 -0.94
C LEU A 143 9.23 -16.88 -1.92
N LEU A 144 9.91 -17.90 -1.39
CA LEU A 144 10.65 -18.87 -2.17
C LEU A 144 9.84 -20.15 -2.38
N THR A 145 9.64 -20.52 -3.64
CA THR A 145 8.89 -21.71 -4.05
C THR A 145 9.74 -22.99 -4.05
N ALA A 146 11.07 -22.87 -3.98
CA ALA A 146 12.04 -23.98 -3.89
C ALA A 146 13.08 -23.70 -2.81
N GLU A 147 13.90 -24.73 -2.51
CA GLU A 147 14.98 -24.62 -1.51
C GLU A 147 16.01 -23.55 -1.92
N PRO A 148 16.58 -22.83 -0.94
CA PRO A 148 17.66 -21.88 -1.20
C PRO A 148 18.86 -22.53 -1.91
N GLY A 149 19.46 -21.80 -2.85
CA GLY A 149 20.63 -22.26 -3.62
C GLY A 149 20.31 -23.13 -4.84
N VAL A 150 19.03 -23.33 -5.18
CA VAL A 150 18.63 -23.87 -6.48
C VAL A 150 18.89 -22.81 -7.55
N GLU A 151 19.56 -23.19 -8.65
CA GLU A 151 19.88 -22.30 -9.75
C GLU A 151 18.66 -21.49 -10.21
N GLY A 152 18.80 -20.17 -10.20
CA GLY A 152 17.76 -19.24 -10.63
C GLY A 152 16.69 -18.96 -9.59
N GLU A 153 17.05 -18.74 -8.31
CA GLU A 153 16.20 -18.39 -7.16
C GLU A 153 14.69 -18.37 -7.48
N ALA A 154 13.98 -19.33 -6.90
CA ALA A 154 12.57 -19.58 -7.24
C ALA A 154 11.63 -18.61 -6.51
N TRP A 155 11.78 -17.30 -6.73
CA TRP A 155 10.89 -16.27 -6.18
C TRP A 155 9.45 -16.43 -6.67
N LEU A 156 8.48 -16.24 -5.80
CA LEU A 156 7.06 -16.26 -6.19
C LEU A 156 6.76 -15.22 -7.29
N ALA A 157 7.48 -14.08 -7.27
CA ALA A 157 7.44 -13.06 -8.33
C ALA A 157 7.77 -13.61 -9.73
N LYS A 158 8.61 -14.64 -9.85
CA LYS A 158 8.92 -15.26 -11.14
C LYS A 158 7.73 -16.01 -11.73
N ARG A 159 6.81 -16.46 -10.89
CA ARG A 159 5.62 -17.21 -11.32
C ARG A 159 4.38 -16.33 -11.44
N PHE A 160 4.17 -15.39 -10.51
CA PHE A 160 2.94 -14.61 -10.42
C PHE A 160 3.20 -13.10 -10.37
N ALA A 161 2.28 -12.33 -10.98
CA ALA A 161 2.04 -10.95 -10.62
C ALA A 161 1.23 -10.96 -9.31
N VAL A 162 1.90 -10.65 -8.19
CA VAL A 162 1.29 -10.70 -6.86
C VAL A 162 0.71 -9.34 -6.49
N MET A 163 -0.50 -9.35 -5.99
CA MET A 163 -1.16 -8.17 -5.43
C MET A 163 -1.95 -8.52 -4.18
N SER A 164 -2.22 -7.54 -3.35
CA SER A 164 -3.04 -7.70 -2.15
C SER A 164 -4.37 -6.97 -2.26
N VAL A 165 -5.35 -7.40 -1.50
CA VAL A 165 -6.64 -6.71 -1.37
C VAL A 165 -6.98 -6.55 0.11
N PRO A 166 -7.63 -5.42 0.50
CA PRO A 166 -8.07 -5.22 1.88
C PRO A 166 -9.14 -6.25 2.29
N SER A 167 -10.02 -6.59 1.36
CA SER A 167 -11.07 -7.60 1.52
C SER A 167 -11.62 -8.04 0.15
N MET A 168 -12.27 -9.20 0.10
CA MET A 168 -13.00 -9.64 -1.10
C MET A 168 -14.05 -8.63 -1.54
N ARG A 169 -14.71 -7.97 -0.58
CA ARG A 169 -15.69 -6.91 -0.85
C ARG A 169 -15.02 -5.72 -1.55
N ALA A 170 -13.89 -5.26 -1.04
CA ALA A 170 -13.12 -4.17 -1.65
C ALA A 170 -12.75 -4.49 -3.11
N PHE A 171 -12.32 -5.72 -3.36
CA PHE A 171 -12.00 -6.19 -4.70
C PHE A 171 -13.22 -6.10 -5.65
N VAL A 172 -14.36 -6.66 -5.23
CA VAL A 172 -15.59 -6.64 -6.04
C VAL A 172 -16.06 -5.21 -6.31
N SER A 173 -16.07 -4.36 -5.27
CA SER A 173 -16.51 -2.96 -5.40
C SER A 173 -15.62 -2.16 -6.34
N ALA A 174 -14.29 -2.28 -6.22
CA ALA A 174 -13.34 -1.58 -7.09
C ALA A 174 -13.45 -2.07 -8.55
N ARG A 175 -13.71 -3.37 -8.78
CA ARG A 175 -13.98 -3.90 -10.13
C ARG A 175 -15.26 -3.36 -10.74
N ALA A 176 -16.32 -3.22 -9.94
CA ALA A 176 -17.61 -2.69 -10.38
C ALA A 176 -17.53 -1.18 -10.73
N ALA A 177 -16.63 -0.42 -10.09
CA ALA A 177 -16.44 1.00 -10.36
C ALA A 177 -15.88 1.30 -11.77
N GLY A 178 -15.28 0.33 -12.43
CA GLY A 178 -14.68 0.52 -13.75
C GLY A 178 -13.42 1.40 -13.76
N PRO A 179 -12.83 1.70 -14.92
CA PRO A 179 -11.64 2.54 -15.04
C PRO A 179 -11.92 4.00 -14.72
N SER A 180 -10.87 4.74 -14.35
CA SER A 180 -10.94 6.19 -14.12
C SER A 180 -11.42 6.95 -15.35
N GLN A 181 -12.26 7.95 -15.12
CA GLN A 181 -12.67 8.96 -16.10
C GLN A 181 -11.79 10.21 -16.04
N GLY A 182 -10.74 10.18 -15.23
CA GLY A 182 -9.81 11.28 -15.08
C GLY A 182 -9.14 11.68 -16.40
N THR A 183 -9.01 12.98 -16.61
CA THR A 183 -8.49 13.58 -17.85
C THR A 183 -6.99 13.92 -17.77
N VAL A 184 -6.43 13.96 -16.55
CA VAL A 184 -5.02 14.23 -16.31
C VAL A 184 -4.28 12.89 -16.19
N PRO A 185 -3.35 12.55 -17.10
CA PRO A 185 -2.68 11.25 -17.09
C PRO A 185 -1.87 11.00 -15.81
N PHE A 186 -1.20 12.03 -15.30
CA PHE A 186 -0.26 11.91 -14.18
C PHE A 186 -0.12 13.22 -13.41
N VAL A 187 -0.07 13.12 -12.07
CA VAL A 187 0.38 14.18 -11.16
C VAL A 187 1.34 13.60 -10.15
N GLY A 188 2.50 14.22 -9.96
CA GLY A 188 3.55 13.77 -9.05
C GLY A 188 4.01 14.85 -8.08
N TYR A 189 4.21 14.47 -6.81
CA TYR A 189 4.68 15.31 -5.74
C TYR A 189 5.92 14.72 -5.06
N GLY A 190 6.98 15.51 -4.87
CA GLY A 190 8.19 15.03 -4.19
C GLY A 190 9.24 16.10 -3.91
N ASP A 191 10.43 15.67 -3.56
CA ASP A 191 11.59 16.53 -3.21
C ASP A 191 11.19 17.63 -2.19
N PHE A 192 10.51 17.20 -1.11
CA PHE A 192 10.06 18.13 -0.06
C PHE A 192 11.22 18.93 0.54
N LEU A 193 10.93 20.12 1.06
CA LEU A 193 11.88 20.95 1.79
C LEU A 193 11.80 20.64 3.29
N PRO A 194 12.87 20.12 3.91
CA PRO A 194 12.90 19.84 5.34
C PRO A 194 12.71 21.08 6.20
N LEU A 195 12.15 20.90 7.39
CA LEU A 195 11.94 21.97 8.35
C LEU A 195 13.26 22.68 8.75
N ALA A 196 14.36 21.94 8.85
CA ALA A 196 15.69 22.47 9.17
C ALA A 196 16.23 23.45 8.12
N SER A 197 15.72 23.38 6.89
CA SER A 197 16.09 24.28 5.78
C SER A 197 15.25 25.57 5.75
N ALA A 198 14.22 25.66 6.57
CA ALA A 198 13.28 26.78 6.57
C ALA A 198 13.72 27.83 7.60
N THR A 199 14.02 29.05 7.15
CA THR A 199 14.25 30.22 7.99
C THR A 199 13.05 30.66 8.83
N ALA A 200 11.88 30.01 8.59
CA ALA A 200 10.58 30.29 9.20
C ALA A 200 10.11 29.21 10.20
N ALA A 201 11.03 28.37 10.72
CA ALA A 201 10.67 27.25 11.62
C ALA A 201 9.68 27.59 12.74
N PRO A 202 9.81 28.70 13.51
CA PRO A 202 8.87 29.02 14.59
C PRO A 202 7.45 29.37 14.09
N ALA A 203 7.33 29.99 12.92
CA ALA A 203 6.04 30.36 12.34
C ALA A 203 5.31 29.12 11.78
N ILE A 204 6.05 28.24 11.13
CA ILE A 204 5.55 26.97 10.57
C ILE A 204 5.07 26.05 11.69
N THR A 205 5.87 25.89 12.75
CA THR A 205 5.50 25.08 13.91
C THR A 205 4.22 25.60 14.56
N ARG A 206 4.06 26.91 14.67
CA ARG A 206 2.83 27.56 15.15
C ARG A 206 1.62 27.28 14.26
N SER A 207 1.81 27.26 12.94
CA SER A 207 0.73 26.95 11.98
C SER A 207 0.23 25.52 12.12
N ILE A 208 1.15 24.54 12.26
CA ILE A 208 0.81 23.13 12.51
C ILE A 208 -0.02 22.99 13.80
N LEU A 209 0.43 23.64 14.87
CA LEU A 209 -0.23 23.61 16.18
C LEU A 209 -1.63 24.23 16.15
N ASN A 210 -1.77 25.36 15.46
CA ASN A 210 -3.05 26.05 15.33
C ASN A 210 -4.06 25.25 14.50
N ALA A 211 -3.59 24.63 13.42
CA ALA A 211 -4.44 23.82 12.54
C ALA A 211 -4.99 22.56 13.24
N ARG A 212 -4.21 21.97 14.16
CA ARG A 212 -4.53 20.66 14.77
C ARG A 212 -5.01 20.72 16.23
N ARG A 213 -4.95 21.88 16.90
CA ARG A 213 -5.22 22.00 18.36
C ARG A 213 -4.38 21.01 19.19
N LEU A 214 -3.10 20.85 18.85
CA LEU A 214 -2.21 19.92 19.53
C LEU A 214 -2.00 20.30 21.00
N PRO A 215 -1.72 19.31 21.88
CA PRO A 215 -1.40 19.58 23.27
C PRO A 215 -0.23 20.54 23.44
N SER A 216 -0.19 21.26 24.57
CA SER A 216 0.95 22.12 24.91
C SER A 216 2.24 21.30 25.01
N GLY A 217 3.34 21.79 24.42
CA GLY A 217 4.63 21.11 24.43
C GLY A 217 4.94 20.33 23.15
N CYS A 218 3.97 20.07 22.28
CA CYS A 218 4.18 19.37 21.02
C CYS A 218 5.12 20.14 20.05
N GLU A 219 5.21 21.46 20.16
CA GLU A 219 6.00 22.28 19.25
C GLU A 219 7.48 21.86 19.18
N ALA A 220 8.13 21.81 20.34
CA ALA A 220 9.54 21.44 20.41
C ALA A 220 9.80 20.00 20.00
N LEU A 221 8.90 19.09 20.40
CA LEU A 221 9.00 17.66 20.07
C LEU A 221 8.84 17.42 18.57
N LEU A 222 7.85 18.02 17.92
CA LEU A 222 7.64 17.91 16.47
C LEU A 222 8.82 18.53 15.70
N THR A 223 9.30 19.71 16.11
CA THR A 223 10.45 20.35 15.47
C THR A 223 11.68 19.45 15.54
N SER A 224 11.93 18.86 16.71
CA SER A 224 13.06 17.93 16.90
C SER A 224 12.91 16.66 16.08
N ALA A 225 11.72 16.08 16.02
CA ALA A 225 11.45 14.87 15.26
C ALA A 225 11.62 15.10 13.75
N LEU A 226 10.96 16.13 13.21
CA LEU A 226 11.00 16.45 11.78
C LEU A 226 12.36 16.91 11.28
N ALA A 227 13.16 17.56 12.15
CA ALA A 227 14.53 17.96 11.81
C ALA A 227 15.48 16.77 11.57
N LYS A 228 15.12 15.56 12.03
CA LYS A 228 15.89 14.33 11.79
C LYS A 228 15.65 13.75 10.40
N LEU A 229 14.56 14.12 9.72
CA LEU A 229 14.20 13.59 8.41
C LEU A 229 15.00 14.30 7.31
N PRO A 230 15.86 13.56 6.57
CA PRO A 230 16.67 14.16 5.51
C PRO A 230 15.80 14.50 4.29
N ARG A 231 16.29 15.43 3.48
CA ARG A 231 15.72 15.67 2.16
C ARG A 231 15.97 14.46 1.26
N LEU A 232 14.95 14.05 0.53
CA LEU A 232 15.00 12.94 -0.42
C LEU A 232 15.21 13.49 -1.84
N SER A 233 16.45 13.87 -2.18
CA SER A 233 16.75 14.49 -3.48
C SER A 233 16.57 13.54 -4.67
N GLY A 234 16.70 12.23 -4.49
CA GLY A 234 16.44 11.19 -5.50
C GLY A 234 15.01 11.20 -6.02
N THR A 235 14.04 11.63 -5.20
CA THR A 235 12.63 11.65 -5.58
C THR A 235 12.29 12.61 -6.73
N ALA A 236 13.07 13.66 -6.91
CA ALA A 236 12.94 14.54 -8.07
C ALA A 236 13.29 13.81 -9.37
N ALA A 237 14.38 13.03 -9.39
CA ALA A 237 14.81 12.25 -10.55
C ALA A 237 13.80 11.14 -10.88
N GLU A 238 13.25 10.49 -9.86
CA GLU A 238 12.19 9.49 -9.97
C GLU A 238 10.94 10.07 -10.67
N LEU A 239 10.39 11.16 -10.17
CA LEU A 239 9.21 11.82 -10.73
C LEU A 239 9.43 12.33 -12.15
N GLU A 240 10.61 12.90 -12.44
CA GLU A 240 10.96 13.36 -13.79
C GLU A 240 11.15 12.18 -14.78
N ALA A 241 11.62 11.04 -14.32
CA ALA A 241 11.70 9.82 -15.13
C ALA A 241 10.29 9.33 -15.49
N VAL A 242 9.39 9.24 -14.48
CA VAL A 242 7.99 8.84 -14.67
C VAL A 242 7.26 9.80 -15.61
N LYS A 243 7.38 11.12 -15.39
CA LYS A 243 6.80 12.15 -16.27
C LYS A 243 7.19 11.94 -17.73
N ARG A 244 8.48 11.68 -18.01
CA ARG A 244 8.98 11.44 -19.37
C ARG A 244 8.39 10.18 -20.00
N VAL A 245 8.28 9.09 -19.23
CA VAL A 245 7.70 7.83 -19.71
C VAL A 245 6.23 8.01 -20.07
N ILE A 246 5.48 8.71 -19.23
CA ILE A 246 4.04 8.95 -19.45
C ILE A 246 3.81 9.99 -20.56
N GLY A 247 4.77 10.86 -20.83
CA GLY A 247 4.61 12.01 -21.71
C GLY A 247 3.75 13.11 -21.11
N ALA A 248 3.79 13.28 -19.78
CA ALA A 248 2.98 14.25 -19.06
C ALA A 248 3.58 15.66 -19.14
N ASP A 249 2.71 16.68 -18.97
CA ASP A 249 3.07 18.11 -18.99
C ASP A 249 4.05 18.46 -17.84
N ASP A 250 4.89 19.49 -18.04
CA ASP A 250 5.85 19.96 -17.01
C ASP A 250 5.18 20.47 -15.73
N ARG A 251 3.89 20.83 -15.79
CA ARG A 251 3.10 21.23 -14.62
C ARG A 251 2.63 20.05 -13.79
N SER A 252 2.75 18.82 -14.30
CA SER A 252 2.31 17.61 -13.61
C SER A 252 3.22 17.20 -12.47
N VAL A 253 4.46 17.72 -12.38
CA VAL A 253 5.41 17.43 -11.31
C VAL A 253 5.61 18.66 -10.43
N LEU A 254 5.27 18.52 -9.15
CA LEU A 254 5.33 19.59 -8.16
C LEU A 254 6.36 19.24 -7.09
N LEU A 255 7.50 19.95 -7.13
CA LEU A 255 8.64 19.74 -6.26
C LEU A 255 8.83 20.90 -5.29
N ARG A 256 9.51 20.64 -4.19
CA ARG A 256 9.97 21.64 -3.21
C ARG A 256 8.82 22.52 -2.72
N ASN A 257 8.96 23.87 -2.85
CA ASN A 257 7.96 24.86 -2.41
C ASN A 257 6.59 24.72 -3.12
N ARG A 258 6.47 23.97 -4.21
CA ARG A 258 5.18 23.62 -4.81
C ARG A 258 4.53 22.37 -4.21
N PHE A 259 5.31 21.55 -3.49
CA PHE A 259 4.79 20.38 -2.79
C PHE A 259 4.38 20.74 -1.37
N THR A 260 3.21 21.29 -1.17
CA THR A 260 2.59 21.59 0.13
C THR A 260 1.26 20.86 0.25
N ASP A 261 0.81 20.57 1.49
CA ASP A 261 -0.52 20.02 1.76
C ASP A 261 -1.61 20.81 1.08
N ARG A 262 -1.54 22.14 1.18
CA ARG A 262 -2.52 23.06 0.59
C ARG A 262 -2.58 22.96 -0.95
N ASN A 263 -1.43 22.84 -1.61
CA ASN A 263 -1.38 22.68 -3.06
C ASN A 263 -1.95 21.33 -3.50
N VAL A 264 -1.80 20.28 -2.70
CA VAL A 264 -2.43 18.99 -2.96
C VAL A 264 -3.94 19.09 -2.80
N LEU A 265 -4.41 19.62 -1.65
CA LEU A 265 -5.83 19.67 -1.29
C LEU A 265 -6.67 20.57 -2.22
N ASN A 266 -6.08 21.65 -2.76
CA ASN A 266 -6.79 22.59 -3.63
C ASN A 266 -6.51 22.38 -5.13
N SER A 267 -5.90 21.26 -5.51
CA SER A 267 -5.52 21.00 -6.90
C SER A 267 -6.66 20.31 -7.68
N GLU A 268 -7.22 20.98 -8.66
CA GLU A 268 -8.14 20.36 -9.63
C GLU A 268 -7.46 19.23 -10.42
N GLN A 269 -6.14 19.31 -10.63
CA GLN A 269 -5.39 18.27 -11.32
C GLN A 269 -5.34 16.98 -10.51
N VAL A 270 -5.27 17.07 -9.18
CA VAL A 270 -5.31 15.89 -8.28
C VAL A 270 -6.64 15.16 -8.42
N ALA A 271 -7.76 15.88 -8.41
CA ALA A 271 -9.09 15.28 -8.56
C ALA A 271 -9.29 14.62 -9.94
N ALA A 272 -8.63 15.16 -10.98
CA ALA A 272 -8.72 14.67 -12.36
C ALA A 272 -7.60 13.66 -12.72
N ALA A 273 -6.70 13.33 -11.82
CA ALA A 273 -5.54 12.49 -12.10
C ALA A 273 -5.92 11.00 -12.20
N ARG A 274 -5.50 10.35 -13.28
CA ARG A 274 -5.58 8.89 -13.42
C ARG A 274 -4.49 8.19 -12.60
N VAL A 275 -3.31 8.78 -12.57
CA VAL A 275 -2.19 8.33 -11.74
C VAL A 275 -1.73 9.49 -10.87
N LEU A 276 -1.69 9.26 -9.55
CA LEU A 276 -1.19 10.20 -8.57
C LEU A 276 0.02 9.59 -7.86
N MET A 277 1.14 10.30 -7.77
CA MET A 277 2.36 9.78 -7.17
C MET A 277 2.91 10.72 -6.11
N PHE A 278 3.18 10.18 -4.93
CA PHE A 278 3.86 10.86 -3.84
C PHE A 278 5.20 10.19 -3.57
N SER A 279 6.28 10.95 -3.75
CA SER A 279 7.65 10.50 -3.53
C SER A 279 8.24 11.34 -2.38
N THR A 280 8.04 10.87 -1.12
CA THR A 280 8.35 11.61 0.09
C THR A 280 8.47 10.66 1.30
N HIS A 281 8.63 11.19 2.52
CA HIS A 281 8.53 10.38 3.73
C HIS A 281 7.07 10.08 4.09
N GLY A 282 6.79 8.81 4.42
CA GLY A 282 5.66 8.44 5.25
C GLY A 282 6.04 8.67 6.73
N VAL A 283 5.13 9.23 7.51
CA VAL A 283 5.30 9.46 8.95
C VAL A 283 4.15 8.84 9.69
N PHE A 284 4.47 8.05 10.70
CA PHE A 284 3.50 7.36 11.54
C PHE A 284 3.68 7.77 12.99
N GLY A 285 2.60 7.78 13.76
CA GLY A 285 2.62 8.18 15.17
C GLY A 285 3.60 7.40 16.04
N THR A 286 4.01 6.21 15.60
CA THR A 286 4.96 5.33 16.28
C THR A 286 6.44 5.58 15.92
N ASP A 287 6.73 6.36 14.87
CA ASP A 287 8.11 6.53 14.37
C ASP A 287 9.01 7.35 15.32
N PHE A 288 8.37 8.21 16.11
CA PHE A 288 9.06 9.09 17.07
C PHE A 288 8.42 8.97 18.45
N PRO A 289 8.83 7.98 19.26
CA PRO A 289 8.26 7.77 20.59
C PRO A 289 8.29 8.99 21.49
N GLU A 290 9.32 9.86 21.34
CA GLU A 290 9.48 11.13 22.05
C GLU A 290 8.41 12.17 21.69
N ALA A 291 7.79 12.05 20.52
CA ALA A 291 6.72 12.92 20.04
C ALA A 291 5.36 12.18 19.97
N ALA A 292 5.22 11.09 20.71
CA ALA A 292 3.97 10.33 20.79
C ALA A 292 2.79 11.24 21.18
N GLY A 293 1.69 11.14 20.44
CA GLY A 293 0.52 12.00 20.61
C GLY A 293 0.62 13.40 20.00
N CYS A 294 1.80 13.77 19.46
CA CYS A 294 2.00 15.03 18.73
C CYS A 294 1.98 14.83 17.20
N LEU A 295 2.28 13.64 16.74
CA LEU A 295 2.25 13.27 15.31
C LEU A 295 0.84 12.82 14.90
N PRO A 296 0.48 12.94 13.61
CA PRO A 296 -0.68 12.25 13.08
C PRO A 296 -0.47 10.73 13.12
N ASP A 297 -1.58 9.97 13.17
CA ASP A 297 -1.52 8.51 13.10
C ASP A 297 -0.78 8.03 11.86
N ALA A 298 -1.05 8.67 10.72
CA ALA A 298 -0.36 8.46 9.46
C ALA A 298 -0.41 9.71 8.57
N ALA A 299 0.70 10.10 7.97
CA ALA A 299 0.79 11.24 7.07
C ALA A 299 1.91 11.09 6.04
N LEU A 300 1.78 11.80 4.92
CA LEU A 300 2.88 12.11 4.01
C LEU A 300 3.51 13.44 4.40
N LEU A 301 4.83 13.50 4.41
CA LEU A 301 5.54 14.73 4.70
C LEU A 301 5.52 15.66 3.48
N THR A 302 5.17 16.92 3.69
CA THR A 302 5.17 17.97 2.67
C THR A 302 6.15 19.11 3.03
N SER A 303 6.34 20.05 2.13
CA SER A 303 7.34 21.11 2.31
C SER A 303 6.88 22.17 3.32
N ALA A 304 7.78 22.50 4.22
CA ALA A 304 7.63 23.56 5.21
C ALA A 304 8.00 24.94 4.62
N VAL A 305 7.09 25.60 3.90
CA VAL A 305 7.40 26.82 3.14
C VAL A 305 6.74 28.10 3.65
N SER A 306 5.71 28.01 4.49
CA SER A 306 5.01 29.19 5.01
C SER A 306 4.20 28.88 6.26
N ASP A 307 3.79 29.95 6.96
CA ASP A 307 2.87 29.89 8.10
C ASP A 307 1.44 29.47 7.75
N LYS A 308 1.13 29.34 6.44
CA LYS A 308 -0.19 28.97 5.92
C LYS A 308 -0.28 27.54 5.39
N ALA A 309 0.84 26.83 5.26
CA ALA A 309 0.90 25.46 4.80
C ALA A 309 1.30 24.53 5.94
N GLY A 310 0.60 23.43 6.10
CA GLY A 310 1.02 22.35 7.00
C GLY A 310 2.24 21.60 6.43
N VAL A 311 2.88 20.80 7.29
CA VAL A 311 3.97 19.91 6.87
C VAL A 311 3.51 18.47 6.70
N PHE A 312 2.25 18.21 6.98
CA PHE A 312 1.63 16.89 6.86
C PHE A 312 0.45 16.95 5.92
N LEU A 313 0.40 16.00 5.00
CA LEU A 313 -0.82 15.58 4.34
C LEU A 313 -1.27 14.31 5.06
N ASP A 314 -2.15 14.47 6.04
CA ASP A 314 -2.55 13.38 6.92
C ASP A 314 -3.74 12.57 6.39
N SER A 315 -3.97 11.43 7.02
CA SER A 315 -5.03 10.49 6.64
C SER A 315 -6.41 11.15 6.59
N THR A 316 -6.72 12.10 7.48
CA THR A 316 -8.00 12.83 7.48
C THR A 316 -8.12 13.78 6.29
N GLN A 317 -7.05 14.52 5.99
CA GLN A 317 -7.02 15.41 4.83
C GLN A 317 -7.11 14.64 3.50
N ILE A 318 -6.48 13.44 3.43
CA ILE A 318 -6.56 12.56 2.26
C ILE A 318 -8.00 12.12 2.03
N LEU A 319 -8.79 11.85 3.07
CA LEU A 319 -10.21 11.48 2.94
C LEU A 319 -11.04 12.57 2.23
N ASP A 320 -10.65 13.83 2.35
CA ASP A 320 -11.34 14.96 1.72
C ASP A 320 -10.99 15.11 0.22
N LEU A 321 -9.96 14.39 -0.27
CA LEU A 321 -9.63 14.35 -1.70
C LEU A 321 -10.72 13.58 -2.45
N LYS A 322 -11.25 14.18 -3.49
CA LYS A 322 -12.23 13.54 -4.38
C LYS A 322 -11.50 12.97 -5.59
N LEU A 323 -10.93 11.79 -5.41
CA LEU A 323 -10.13 11.13 -6.44
C LEU A 323 -11.01 10.30 -7.38
N ASP A 324 -10.58 10.24 -8.64
CA ASP A 324 -11.02 9.24 -9.61
C ASP A 324 -9.77 8.60 -10.24
N ALA A 325 -8.90 8.02 -9.40
CA ALA A 325 -7.60 7.53 -9.81
C ALA A 325 -7.57 6.01 -10.05
N ASP A 326 -7.00 5.58 -11.17
CA ASP A 326 -6.69 4.17 -11.42
C ASP A 326 -5.60 3.68 -10.44
N LEU A 327 -4.62 4.54 -10.14
CA LEU A 327 -3.48 4.21 -9.30
C LEU A 327 -2.98 5.41 -8.48
N VAL A 328 -2.78 5.20 -7.18
CA VAL A 328 -1.97 6.08 -6.34
C VAL A 328 -0.67 5.37 -6.01
N VAL A 329 0.48 6.01 -6.23
CA VAL A 329 1.80 5.48 -5.90
C VAL A 329 2.34 6.21 -4.67
N LEU A 330 2.58 5.46 -3.61
CA LEU A 330 3.19 5.93 -2.38
C LEU A 330 4.65 5.43 -2.33
N SER A 331 5.54 6.14 -3.04
CA SER A 331 6.99 5.95 -2.96
C SER A 331 7.52 6.60 -1.67
N ALA A 332 7.12 6.02 -0.53
CA ALA A 332 7.38 6.53 0.80
C ALA A 332 7.54 5.33 1.76
N CYS A 333 8.45 5.45 2.72
CA CYS A 333 8.83 4.32 3.59
C CYS A 333 7.65 3.76 4.37
N ASP A 334 7.60 2.42 4.46
CA ASP A 334 6.66 1.64 5.30
C ASP A 334 5.16 1.93 5.08
N THR A 335 4.77 2.54 3.96
CA THR A 335 3.36 2.87 3.67
C THR A 335 2.45 1.64 3.53
N GLY A 336 3.03 0.45 3.30
CA GLY A 336 2.31 -0.82 3.21
C GLY A 336 2.15 -1.55 4.54
N ASN A 337 2.78 -1.08 5.63
CA ASN A 337 2.71 -1.80 6.90
C ASN A 337 1.45 -1.44 7.69
N PRO A 338 0.70 -2.45 8.20
CA PRO A 338 -0.39 -2.20 9.12
C PRO A 338 0.15 -1.57 10.41
N GLN A 339 -0.56 -0.56 10.91
CA GLN A 339 -0.22 0.06 12.19
C GLN A 339 -0.71 -0.83 13.34
N PRO A 340 0.01 -0.85 14.49
CA PRO A 340 -0.48 -1.55 15.68
C PRO A 340 -1.82 -0.95 16.13
N VAL A 341 -2.84 -1.80 16.30
CA VAL A 341 -4.11 -1.40 16.94
C VAL A 341 -3.89 -1.34 18.44
N ALA A 342 -4.37 -0.28 19.09
CA ALA A 342 -4.26 -0.13 20.55
C ALA A 342 -4.95 -1.31 21.27
N PRO A 343 -4.36 -1.86 22.36
CA PRO A 343 -4.97 -2.92 23.14
C PRO A 343 -6.31 -2.43 23.72
N GLY A 344 -7.43 -3.03 23.30
CA GLY A 344 -8.77 -2.73 23.83
C GLY A 344 -9.83 -2.36 22.78
N GLU A 345 -9.46 -2.10 21.54
CA GLU A 345 -10.41 -1.92 20.43
C GLU A 345 -10.66 -3.27 19.74
N SER A 346 -11.76 -3.87 20.13
CA SER A 346 -12.50 -5.00 19.54
C SER A 346 -11.70 -6.16 18.93
N GLY A 347 -11.80 -7.30 19.55
CA GLY A 347 -11.22 -8.60 19.23
C GLY A 347 -11.66 -9.32 17.94
N LEU A 348 -11.90 -8.62 16.86
CA LEU A 348 -12.02 -9.22 15.53
C LEU A 348 -11.09 -8.46 14.57
N PRO A 349 -10.19 -9.15 13.83
CA PRO A 349 -9.38 -8.51 12.82
C PRO A 349 -10.32 -7.88 11.77
N SER A 350 -10.36 -6.56 11.74
CA SER A 350 -11.06 -5.86 10.68
C SER A 350 -10.23 -5.94 9.40
N GLY A 351 -10.85 -6.06 8.22
CA GLY A 351 -10.12 -5.99 6.94
C GLY A 351 -9.29 -4.71 6.77
N GLY A 352 -9.50 -3.74 7.69
CA GLY A 352 -8.71 -2.53 7.83
C GLY A 352 -7.31 -2.74 8.42
N ASP A 353 -7.05 -3.84 9.14
CA ASP A 353 -5.74 -4.13 9.75
C ASP A 353 -4.70 -4.58 8.69
N ALA A 354 -5.14 -4.87 7.47
CA ALA A 354 -4.27 -5.27 6.36
C ALA A 354 -3.60 -4.09 5.64
N LEU A 355 -4.00 -2.85 5.91
CA LEU A 355 -3.49 -1.65 5.24
C LEU A 355 -3.06 -0.59 6.24
N SER A 356 -2.00 0.16 5.88
CA SER A 356 -1.67 1.39 6.60
C SER A 356 -2.84 2.39 6.54
N GLY A 357 -2.95 3.24 7.54
CA GLY A 357 -3.95 4.31 7.56
C GLY A 357 -3.93 5.18 6.30
N LEU A 358 -2.73 5.43 5.74
CA LEU A 358 -2.54 6.19 4.50
C LEU A 358 -3.18 5.48 3.30
N ALA A 359 -2.84 4.23 3.05
CA ALA A 359 -3.36 3.48 1.90
C ALA A 359 -4.90 3.39 1.97
N ARG A 360 -5.45 3.16 3.15
CA ARG A 360 -6.89 3.14 3.40
C ARG A 360 -7.55 4.48 3.05
N SER A 361 -6.96 5.60 3.48
CA SER A 361 -7.49 6.93 3.20
C SER A 361 -7.56 7.22 1.69
N PHE A 362 -6.56 6.78 0.92
CA PHE A 362 -6.59 6.91 -0.53
C PHE A 362 -7.69 6.07 -1.20
N PHE A 363 -7.98 4.88 -0.68
CA PHE A 363 -9.13 4.09 -1.15
C PHE A 363 -10.45 4.81 -0.87
N TYR A 364 -10.65 5.34 0.34
CA TYR A 364 -11.84 6.13 0.67
C TYR A 364 -11.97 7.37 -0.21
N ALA A 365 -10.83 8.01 -0.52
CA ALA A 365 -10.80 9.18 -1.39
C ALA A 365 -11.15 8.87 -2.86
N GLY A 366 -11.12 7.58 -3.29
CA GLY A 366 -11.53 7.15 -4.63
C GLY A 366 -10.45 6.50 -5.49
N ALA A 367 -9.31 6.12 -4.92
CA ALA A 367 -8.31 5.32 -5.63
C ALA A 367 -8.77 3.87 -5.82
N ARG A 368 -8.61 3.31 -7.02
CA ARG A 368 -8.92 1.89 -7.33
C ARG A 368 -7.82 0.95 -6.91
N SER A 369 -6.59 1.42 -6.97
CA SER A 369 -5.42 0.72 -6.46
C SER A 369 -4.39 1.69 -5.89
N VAL A 370 -3.62 1.19 -4.94
CA VAL A 370 -2.53 1.93 -4.30
C VAL A 370 -1.28 1.07 -4.39
N MET A 371 -0.18 1.62 -4.88
CA MET A 371 1.12 1.00 -4.74
C MET A 371 1.75 1.52 -3.44
N VAL A 372 2.15 0.61 -2.58
CA VAL A 372 2.75 0.90 -1.27
C VAL A 372 4.15 0.33 -1.19
N SER A 373 4.98 0.86 -0.28
CA SER A 373 6.27 0.26 0.04
C SER A 373 6.29 -0.35 1.44
N HIS A 374 6.97 -1.48 1.59
CA HIS A 374 7.15 -2.21 2.84
C HIS A 374 8.50 -1.95 3.52
N TRP A 375 9.45 -1.36 2.81
CA TRP A 375 10.74 -0.87 3.30
C TRP A 375 11.35 0.15 2.34
N VAL A 376 12.44 0.77 2.76
CA VAL A 376 13.17 1.77 1.96
C VAL A 376 13.90 1.07 0.82
N LEU A 377 13.66 1.52 -0.41
CA LEU A 377 14.47 1.17 -1.57
C LEU A 377 15.62 2.15 -1.72
N PRO A 378 16.82 1.70 -2.15
CA PRO A 378 17.87 2.62 -2.59
C PRO A 378 17.38 3.51 -3.75
N ASP A 379 17.79 4.79 -3.76
CA ASP A 379 17.29 5.79 -4.72
C ASP A 379 17.46 5.36 -6.19
N GLU A 380 18.62 4.78 -6.54
CA GLU A 380 18.93 4.35 -7.90
C GLU A 380 18.07 3.16 -8.35
N ASP A 381 17.87 2.19 -7.46
CA ASP A 381 17.00 1.02 -7.70
C ASP A 381 15.55 1.47 -7.87
N THR A 382 15.10 2.43 -7.06
CA THR A 382 13.74 3.00 -7.14
C THR A 382 13.47 3.66 -8.49
N VAL A 383 14.39 4.50 -8.97
CA VAL A 383 14.28 5.17 -10.29
C VAL A 383 14.17 4.15 -11.42
N ASN A 384 15.01 3.12 -11.41
CA ASN A 384 15.02 2.07 -12.44
C ASN A 384 13.72 1.24 -12.41
N LEU A 385 13.29 0.83 -11.22
CA LEU A 385 12.07 0.06 -11.03
C LEU A 385 10.84 0.86 -11.49
N MET A 386 10.71 2.12 -11.08
CA MET A 386 9.61 2.98 -11.49
C MET A 386 9.60 3.24 -12.98
N LYS A 387 10.76 3.43 -13.61
CA LYS A 387 10.85 3.59 -15.07
C LYS A 387 10.25 2.39 -15.79
N VAL A 388 10.73 1.17 -15.50
CA VAL A 388 10.23 -0.06 -16.14
C VAL A 388 8.76 -0.27 -15.83
N PHE A 389 8.33 -0.04 -14.57
CA PHE A 389 6.93 -0.15 -14.18
C PHE A 389 6.02 0.74 -15.03
N PHE A 390 6.36 2.02 -15.19
CA PHE A 390 5.55 2.95 -15.98
C PHE A 390 5.64 2.71 -17.49
N GLU A 391 6.78 2.24 -18.02
CA GLU A 391 6.89 1.78 -19.41
C GLU A 391 5.91 0.63 -19.69
N ARG A 392 5.79 -0.33 -18.76
CA ARG A 392 4.86 -1.45 -18.87
C ARG A 392 3.39 -1.02 -18.75
N LEU A 393 3.09 -0.10 -17.83
CA LEU A 393 1.74 0.50 -17.74
C LEU A 393 1.34 1.19 -19.05
N GLN A 394 2.25 1.96 -19.67
CA GLN A 394 2.00 2.61 -20.96
C GLN A 394 1.84 1.60 -22.09
N ALA A 395 2.51 0.46 -22.03
CA ALA A 395 2.34 -0.65 -22.98
C ALA A 395 1.01 -1.40 -22.81
N GLY A 396 0.23 -1.07 -21.75
CA GLY A 396 -1.10 -1.63 -21.52
C GLY A 396 -1.16 -2.71 -20.44
N ASP A 397 -0.06 -3.02 -19.75
CA ASP A 397 -0.10 -3.95 -18.62
C ASP A 397 -0.91 -3.33 -17.46
N ALA A 398 -1.61 -4.16 -16.69
CA ALA A 398 -2.16 -3.70 -15.43
C ALA A 398 -1.05 -3.57 -14.37
N ALA A 399 -1.31 -2.82 -13.29
CA ALA A 399 -0.29 -2.49 -12.30
C ALA A 399 0.44 -3.70 -11.68
N PRO A 400 -0.20 -4.84 -11.36
CA PRO A 400 0.52 -6.00 -10.84
C PRO A 400 1.50 -6.61 -11.84
N GLU A 401 1.12 -6.74 -13.12
CA GLU A 401 1.98 -7.25 -14.20
C GLU A 401 3.13 -6.29 -14.48
N ALA A 402 2.85 -4.99 -14.53
CA ALA A 402 3.86 -3.96 -14.69
C ALA A 402 4.89 -3.99 -13.56
N LEU A 403 4.44 -4.14 -12.31
CA LEU A 403 5.33 -4.28 -11.15
C LEU A 403 6.16 -5.56 -11.22
N ARG A 404 5.54 -6.69 -11.54
CA ARG A 404 6.26 -7.95 -11.74
C ARG A 404 7.34 -7.81 -12.80
N ALA A 405 7.04 -7.20 -13.95
CA ALA A 405 8.01 -6.99 -15.02
C ALA A 405 9.19 -6.12 -14.55
N ALA A 406 8.93 -5.07 -13.77
CA ALA A 406 9.97 -4.23 -13.19
C ALA A 406 10.85 -5.00 -12.19
N GLN A 407 10.24 -5.79 -11.30
CA GLN A 407 10.95 -6.67 -10.36
C GLN A 407 11.84 -7.68 -11.07
N LEU A 408 11.32 -8.34 -12.12
CA LEU A 408 12.08 -9.31 -12.91
C LEU A 408 13.22 -8.66 -13.68
N ALA A 409 13.05 -7.43 -14.17
CA ALA A 409 14.12 -6.66 -14.81
C ALA A 409 15.26 -6.36 -13.83
N GLN A 410 14.95 -5.95 -12.61
CA GLN A 410 15.95 -5.74 -11.54
C GLN A 410 16.68 -7.04 -11.19
N ILE A 411 15.97 -8.14 -10.96
CA ILE A 411 16.57 -9.46 -10.71
C ILE A 411 17.51 -9.86 -11.85
N SER A 412 17.08 -9.66 -13.11
CA SER A 412 17.86 -10.02 -14.30
C SER A 412 19.08 -9.13 -14.51
N SER A 413 19.09 -7.91 -13.99
CA SER A 413 20.24 -6.99 -14.03
C SER A 413 21.32 -7.31 -12.98
N GLY A 414 21.08 -8.32 -12.12
CA GLY A 414 22.00 -8.74 -11.06
C GLY A 414 21.62 -8.29 -9.66
N ALA A 415 20.47 -7.65 -9.47
CA ALA A 415 19.93 -7.33 -8.15
C ALA A 415 19.41 -8.60 -7.47
N ALA A 416 20.31 -9.36 -6.84
CA ALA A 416 19.97 -10.63 -6.20
C ALA A 416 19.22 -10.43 -4.87
N ASP A 417 19.46 -9.31 -4.17
CA ASP A 417 18.86 -9.02 -2.87
C ASP A 417 17.45 -8.42 -3.03
N PRO A 418 16.42 -9.02 -2.39
CA PRO A 418 15.07 -8.45 -2.33
C PRO A 418 14.97 -7.01 -1.80
N LEU A 419 15.97 -6.54 -1.04
CA LEU A 419 16.08 -5.13 -0.67
C LEU A 419 15.96 -4.20 -1.89
N GLN A 420 16.54 -4.59 -3.03
CA GLN A 420 16.65 -3.76 -4.23
C GLN A 420 15.41 -3.79 -5.14
N TRP A 421 14.53 -4.82 -5.04
CA TRP A 421 13.45 -4.98 -6.01
C TRP A 421 12.06 -5.28 -5.42
N ALA A 422 11.98 -5.74 -4.17
CA ALA A 422 10.75 -6.34 -3.68
C ALA A 422 9.93 -5.45 -2.73
N ALA A 423 10.40 -4.24 -2.41
CA ALA A 423 9.75 -3.37 -1.43
C ALA A 423 8.33 -2.95 -1.81
N LEU A 424 8.05 -2.86 -3.11
CA LEU A 424 6.77 -2.35 -3.61
C LEU A 424 5.74 -3.47 -3.78
N ALA A 425 4.50 -3.16 -3.43
CA ALA A 425 3.35 -4.02 -3.63
C ALA A 425 2.15 -3.22 -4.14
N VAL A 426 1.36 -3.82 -5.02
CA VAL A 426 0.08 -3.27 -5.46
C VAL A 426 -1.03 -3.80 -4.55
N VAL A 427 -1.86 -2.90 -4.05
CA VAL A 427 -3.04 -3.20 -3.24
C VAL A 427 -4.28 -2.66 -3.94
N GLY A 428 -5.39 -3.39 -3.92
CA GLY A 428 -6.64 -2.95 -4.54
C GLY A 428 -7.13 -3.86 -5.66
N ALA A 429 -7.78 -3.31 -6.67
CA ALA A 429 -8.34 -4.08 -7.76
C ALA A 429 -8.17 -3.36 -9.11
N PRO A 430 -6.94 -3.27 -9.65
CA PRO A 430 -6.74 -2.72 -10.97
C PRO A 430 -7.56 -3.53 -11.99
N GLN A 431 -8.09 -2.85 -12.98
CA GLN A 431 -8.90 -3.48 -14.01
C GLN A 431 -8.11 -4.59 -14.71
N ALA A 432 -8.77 -5.74 -14.96
CA ALA A 432 -8.26 -6.73 -15.89
C ALA A 432 -8.32 -6.14 -17.29
N ARG A 433 -7.20 -5.98 -17.96
CA ARG A 433 -7.13 -5.60 -19.38
C ARG A 433 -7.00 -6.83 -20.23
#